data_950c8f7ed9cb567731ae96ff4e1b5962
#
_entry.id   950c8f7ed9cb567731ae96ff4e1b5962
#
_cell.length_a   1.000
_cell.length_b   1.000
_cell.length_c   1.000
_cell.angle_alpha   90.00
_cell.angle_beta   90.00
_cell.angle_gamma   90.00
#
_symmetry.space_group_name_H-M   'P 1'
#
loop_
_entity.id
_entity.type
_entity.pdbx_description
1 polymer ?
#
loop_
_entity_poly.entity_id
_entity_poly.type
_entity_poly.pdbx_seq_one_letter_code
_entity_poly.pdbx_strand_id
1 'polypeptide(L)'
;MIILSSNVNISKSIEWAFNKMNALLINNKIRVDFTLELILDENIKPQGYERCRKGGNIIISSCDDAGFMYGILDLAIAIIHEGDMEGVEDVLITPYIENRGVKFNIPLDARTPSYSDASDSAFYNIENMWDFSFWTEFLDRMAIDKYNLLSLWSLSPFPSLVRIPKYPLIALDDVKKSLRPIKADLGAVGMYDEDMAKSLVTVKKMTIDEKILFWQSVMEYAKDRCIKIYIFTWNLFVYGTEKNPYGITCDQTNPITKDYIYEGVKALMDTYPLLAGIGITSGENMLRDNTDIPFLADSYGRGVRDYLGEHSDREFRFIHRMHYTGYDNIISEYKDFPCPFEISYKYSKAHMYSSTKPSFINDLLKEKDEGDKLWLTVRNDDFYMYRWGDPEYAREYIRQMPIEHMAGFYMGADGYTWARDYIDLRDQSHPLYIDKMWYMWRIWGQLSYNLELSDNYFIKELEIRFGIESYDLYDIWKKASGIIPEVNKLHWHDYDFQWYPEGSC
;
A
#
# COMPACT_ATOMS: atom_id res chain seq x y z
N MET A 1 -31.89 -17.54 -1.12
CA MET A 1 -31.99 -16.12 -1.62
C MET A 1 -31.68 -15.18 -0.46
N ILE A 2 -30.71 -14.29 -0.62
CA ILE A 2 -30.37 -13.31 0.42
C ILE A 2 -31.10 -12.01 0.10
N ILE A 3 -31.81 -11.47 1.08
CA ILE A 3 -32.55 -10.22 0.97
C ILE A 3 -31.83 -9.17 1.80
N LEU A 4 -31.42 -8.06 1.18
CA LEU A 4 -30.85 -6.92 1.90
C LEU A 4 -31.97 -6.01 2.38
N SER A 5 -32.01 -5.81 3.69
CA SER A 5 -32.88 -4.83 4.36
C SER A 5 -31.98 -3.80 5.07
N SER A 6 -32.30 -2.52 4.96
CA SER A 6 -31.45 -1.50 5.53
C SER A 6 -32.23 -0.27 5.94
N ASN A 7 -31.90 0.30 7.10
CA ASN A 7 -32.33 1.64 7.51
C ASN A 7 -31.23 2.69 7.26
N VAL A 8 -30.09 2.27 6.70
CA VAL A 8 -28.98 3.15 6.30
C VAL A 8 -28.97 3.34 4.78
N ASN A 9 -28.37 4.42 4.32
CA ASN A 9 -28.15 4.64 2.89
C ASN A 9 -27.18 3.60 2.35
N ILE A 10 -27.54 2.90 1.30
CA ILE A 10 -26.67 1.91 0.65
C ILE A 10 -25.64 2.63 -0.21
N SER A 11 -24.43 2.72 0.30
CA SER A 11 -23.29 3.25 -0.44
C SER A 11 -22.78 2.24 -1.48
N LYS A 12 -21.92 2.69 -2.39
CA LYS A 12 -21.27 1.80 -3.37
C LYS A 12 -20.39 0.73 -2.70
N SER A 13 -19.79 1.04 -1.56
CA SER A 13 -18.98 0.08 -0.77
C SER A 13 -19.86 -1.06 -0.23
N ILE A 14 -21.01 -0.72 0.32
CA ILE A 14 -22.00 -1.69 0.83
C ILE A 14 -22.57 -2.52 -0.32
N GLU A 15 -22.97 -1.88 -1.41
CA GLU A 15 -23.50 -2.56 -2.61
C GLU A 15 -22.47 -3.54 -3.18
N TRP A 16 -21.23 -3.11 -3.32
CA TRP A 16 -20.15 -3.97 -3.78
C TRP A 16 -19.94 -5.17 -2.85
N ALA A 17 -19.86 -4.94 -1.53
CA ALA A 17 -19.66 -6.02 -0.57
C ALA A 17 -20.81 -7.05 -0.60
N PHE A 18 -22.04 -6.57 -0.72
CA PHE A 18 -23.21 -7.47 -0.85
C PHE A 18 -23.17 -8.29 -2.15
N ASN A 19 -22.84 -7.68 -3.27
CA ASN A 19 -22.68 -8.38 -4.53
C ASN A 19 -21.50 -9.38 -4.49
N LYS A 20 -20.39 -8.99 -3.83
CA LYS A 20 -19.22 -9.85 -3.65
C LYS A 20 -19.54 -11.06 -2.75
N MET A 21 -20.27 -10.85 -1.66
CA MET A 21 -20.76 -11.94 -0.81
C MET A 21 -21.56 -12.95 -1.62
N ASN A 22 -22.54 -12.51 -2.40
CA ASN A 22 -23.33 -13.39 -3.24
C ASN A 22 -22.47 -14.17 -4.23
N ALA A 23 -21.53 -13.51 -4.88
CA ALA A 23 -20.60 -14.15 -5.83
C ALA A 23 -19.71 -15.20 -5.13
N LEU A 24 -19.18 -14.91 -3.94
CA LEU A 24 -18.37 -15.84 -3.16
C LEU A 24 -19.16 -17.09 -2.77
N LEU A 25 -20.39 -16.93 -2.29
CA LEU A 25 -21.25 -18.05 -1.91
C LEU A 25 -21.59 -18.94 -3.12
N ILE A 26 -21.94 -18.33 -4.27
CA ILE A 26 -22.20 -19.05 -5.51
C ILE A 26 -20.98 -19.85 -5.97
N ASN A 27 -19.81 -19.22 -5.98
CA ASN A 27 -18.56 -19.85 -6.40
C ASN A 27 -18.18 -21.05 -5.52
N ASN A 28 -18.51 -20.98 -4.23
CA ASN A 28 -18.31 -22.08 -3.27
C ASN A 28 -19.52 -23.05 -3.21
N LYS A 29 -20.51 -22.91 -4.12
CA LYS A 29 -21.69 -23.77 -4.23
C LYS A 29 -22.56 -23.81 -2.96
N ILE A 30 -22.52 -22.76 -2.15
CA ILE A 30 -23.29 -22.62 -0.92
C ILE A 30 -24.63 -21.94 -1.24
N ARG A 31 -25.72 -22.54 -0.75
CA ARG A 31 -27.07 -22.00 -0.86
C ARG A 31 -27.64 -21.75 0.51
N VAL A 32 -27.88 -20.48 0.80
CA VAL A 32 -28.47 -20.02 2.06
C VAL A 32 -29.62 -19.05 1.79
N ASP A 33 -30.58 -19.03 2.69
CA ASP A 33 -31.72 -18.14 2.65
C ASP A 33 -31.81 -17.38 3.98
N PHE A 34 -31.65 -16.05 3.93
CA PHE A 34 -31.79 -15.17 5.09
C PHE A 34 -32.03 -13.72 4.67
N THR A 35 -32.45 -12.90 5.63
CA THR A 35 -32.44 -11.46 5.48
C THR A 35 -31.22 -10.89 6.19
N LEU A 36 -30.45 -10.09 5.46
CA LEU A 36 -29.34 -9.29 5.99
C LEU A 36 -29.88 -7.89 6.30
N GLU A 37 -29.86 -7.51 7.56
CA GLU A 37 -30.28 -6.19 8.03
C GLU A 37 -29.05 -5.36 8.43
N LEU A 38 -28.98 -4.10 7.93
CA LEU A 38 -27.92 -3.17 8.27
C LEU A 38 -28.46 -2.07 9.18
N ILE A 39 -27.78 -1.84 10.32
CA ILE A 39 -28.18 -0.89 11.34
C ILE A 39 -27.02 0.07 11.66
N LEU A 40 -27.28 1.38 11.60
CA LEU A 40 -26.29 2.38 12.04
C LEU A 40 -26.19 2.33 13.58
N ASP A 41 -24.97 2.17 14.09
CA ASP A 41 -24.65 2.26 15.52
C ASP A 41 -23.37 3.09 15.71
N GLU A 42 -23.54 4.31 16.18
CA GLU A 42 -22.45 5.27 16.41
C GLU A 42 -21.53 4.91 17.58
N ASN A 43 -21.89 3.90 18.41
CA ASN A 43 -21.05 3.43 19.52
C ASN A 43 -19.98 2.45 19.05
N ILE A 44 -20.13 1.88 17.86
CA ILE A 44 -19.10 1.01 17.28
C ILE A 44 -17.97 1.89 16.75
N LYS A 45 -16.72 1.48 16.97
CA LYS A 45 -15.55 2.21 16.46
C LYS A 45 -15.51 2.20 14.93
N PRO A 46 -14.95 3.24 14.29
CA PRO A 46 -14.76 3.26 12.84
C PRO A 46 -14.14 1.99 12.29
N GLN A 47 -14.64 1.54 11.13
CA GLN A 47 -14.26 0.28 10.47
C GLN A 47 -14.66 -0.99 11.26
N GLY A 48 -15.25 -0.85 12.45
CA GLY A 48 -15.75 -1.96 13.25
C GLY A 48 -17.18 -2.34 12.88
N TYR A 49 -17.56 -3.54 13.24
CA TYR A 49 -18.93 -4.03 13.09
C TYR A 49 -19.31 -4.99 14.20
N GLU A 50 -20.60 -5.02 14.53
CA GLU A 50 -21.22 -6.10 15.29
C GLU A 50 -22.06 -6.93 14.32
N ARG A 51 -21.94 -8.24 14.40
CA ARG A 51 -22.79 -9.19 13.71
C ARG A 51 -23.51 -10.05 14.70
N CYS A 52 -24.83 -10.07 14.64
CA CYS A 52 -25.66 -10.95 15.47
C CYS A 52 -26.76 -11.64 14.68
N ARG A 53 -27.19 -12.81 15.18
CA ARG A 53 -28.29 -13.60 14.63
C ARG A 53 -29.56 -13.33 15.42
N LYS A 54 -30.63 -13.01 14.73
CA LYS A 54 -31.93 -12.80 15.36
C LYS A 54 -33.03 -13.52 14.57
N GLY A 55 -33.49 -14.65 15.08
CA GLY A 55 -34.41 -15.51 14.31
C GLY A 55 -33.75 -16.04 13.04
N GLY A 56 -34.38 -15.84 11.89
CA GLY A 56 -33.82 -16.20 10.57
C GLY A 56 -33.01 -15.10 9.91
N ASN A 57 -32.75 -13.98 10.60
CA ASN A 57 -32.07 -12.80 10.05
C ASN A 57 -30.66 -12.70 10.62
N ILE A 58 -29.77 -12.08 9.84
CA ILE A 58 -28.46 -11.59 10.29
C ILE A 58 -28.52 -10.08 10.33
N ILE A 59 -28.09 -9.51 11.45
CA ILE A 59 -27.97 -8.07 11.64
C ILE A 59 -26.47 -7.74 11.63
N ILE A 60 -26.09 -6.73 10.84
CA ILE A 60 -24.77 -6.10 10.90
C ILE A 60 -24.95 -4.65 11.30
N SER A 61 -24.38 -4.28 12.44
CA SER A 61 -24.35 -2.92 12.94
C SER A 61 -22.96 -2.33 12.77
N SER A 62 -22.87 -1.05 12.35
CA SER A 62 -21.61 -0.31 12.22
C SER A 62 -21.86 1.19 12.24
N CYS A 63 -20.82 1.98 12.51
CA CYS A 63 -20.90 3.43 12.42
C CYS A 63 -20.51 4.00 11.05
N ASP A 64 -19.92 3.19 10.16
CA ASP A 64 -19.41 3.65 8.85
C ASP A 64 -19.51 2.57 7.75
N ASP A 65 -19.34 3.02 6.52
CA ASP A 65 -19.39 2.19 5.32
C ASP A 65 -18.32 1.09 5.33
N ALA A 66 -17.15 1.36 5.89
CA ALA A 66 -16.05 0.39 5.95
C ALA A 66 -16.41 -0.77 6.88
N GLY A 67 -16.99 -0.50 8.05
CA GLY A 67 -17.45 -1.54 8.96
C GLY A 67 -18.59 -2.39 8.38
N PHE A 68 -19.56 -1.76 7.69
CA PHE A 68 -20.58 -2.51 6.96
C PHE A 68 -19.98 -3.41 5.89
N MET A 69 -19.08 -2.87 5.06
CA MET A 69 -18.38 -3.62 4.02
C MET A 69 -17.62 -4.82 4.61
N TYR A 70 -16.85 -4.60 5.68
CA TYR A 70 -16.09 -5.67 6.32
C TYR A 70 -17.01 -6.72 6.98
N GLY A 71 -18.08 -6.30 7.64
CA GLY A 71 -19.03 -7.22 8.26
C GLY A 71 -19.73 -8.12 7.24
N ILE A 72 -20.11 -7.57 6.07
CA ILE A 72 -20.72 -8.34 4.97
C ILE A 72 -19.72 -9.34 4.37
N LEU A 73 -18.48 -8.91 4.14
CA LEU A 73 -17.44 -9.81 3.61
C LEU A 73 -17.09 -10.92 4.60
N ASP A 74 -17.00 -10.61 5.89
CA ASP A 74 -16.70 -11.60 6.92
C ASP A 74 -17.88 -12.56 7.17
N LEU A 75 -19.11 -12.09 6.97
CA LEU A 75 -20.27 -12.98 6.96
C LEU A 75 -20.16 -14.01 5.84
N ALA A 76 -19.78 -13.57 4.63
CA ALA A 76 -19.57 -14.48 3.51
C ALA A 76 -18.52 -15.55 3.82
N ILE A 77 -17.37 -15.11 4.36
CA ILE A 77 -16.27 -16.01 4.71
C ILE A 77 -16.71 -16.99 5.83
N ALA A 78 -17.40 -16.50 6.86
CA ALA A 78 -17.90 -17.34 7.94
C ALA A 78 -18.86 -18.43 7.41
N ILE A 79 -19.81 -18.08 6.55
CA ILE A 79 -20.72 -19.05 5.93
C ILE A 79 -19.95 -20.06 5.07
N ILE A 80 -18.91 -19.63 4.36
CA ILE A 80 -18.09 -20.52 3.54
C ILE A 80 -17.28 -21.48 4.42
N HIS A 81 -16.74 -20.99 5.53
CA HIS A 81 -15.97 -21.80 6.48
C HIS A 81 -16.83 -22.85 7.19
N GLU A 82 -18.07 -22.51 7.53
CA GLU A 82 -18.98 -23.43 8.23
C GLU A 82 -19.79 -24.31 7.25
N GLY A 83 -19.92 -23.91 6.00
CA GLY A 83 -20.73 -24.59 5.00
C GLY A 83 -22.21 -24.24 5.05
N ASP A 84 -22.67 -23.60 6.12
CA ASP A 84 -24.05 -23.18 6.35
C ASP A 84 -24.16 -21.93 7.26
N MET A 85 -25.39 -21.61 7.69
CA MET A 85 -25.65 -20.46 8.55
C MET A 85 -25.61 -20.83 10.04
N GLU A 86 -25.66 -22.10 10.41
CA GLU A 86 -25.82 -22.53 11.80
C GLU A 86 -24.57 -22.30 12.64
N GLY A 87 -23.41 -22.49 12.01
CA GLY A 87 -22.09 -22.24 12.62
C GLY A 87 -21.67 -20.78 12.66
N VAL A 88 -22.43 -19.84 12.08
CA VAL A 88 -22.07 -18.42 12.07
C VAL A 88 -22.30 -17.78 13.45
N GLU A 89 -21.23 -17.39 14.11
CA GLU A 89 -21.23 -16.82 15.46
C GLU A 89 -21.58 -15.35 15.49
N ASP A 90 -22.13 -14.89 16.62
CA ASP A 90 -22.26 -13.47 16.95
C ASP A 90 -20.88 -12.92 17.33
N VAL A 91 -20.52 -11.74 16.76
CA VAL A 91 -19.20 -11.15 16.98
C VAL A 91 -19.28 -9.63 17.02
N LEU A 92 -18.41 -9.02 17.81
CA LEU A 92 -18.07 -7.59 17.73
C LEU A 92 -16.59 -7.49 17.37
N ILE A 93 -16.28 -6.93 16.22
CA ILE A 93 -14.92 -6.80 15.73
C ILE A 93 -14.61 -5.32 15.47
N THR A 94 -13.46 -4.87 15.96
CA THR A 94 -12.91 -3.54 15.69
C THR A 94 -11.47 -3.67 15.23
N PRO A 95 -10.97 -2.80 14.36
CA PRO A 95 -9.61 -2.93 13.86
C PRO A 95 -8.57 -2.83 14.99
N TYR A 96 -7.65 -3.79 15.03
CA TYR A 96 -6.50 -3.74 15.94
C TYR A 96 -5.52 -2.63 15.54
N ILE A 97 -5.24 -2.50 14.23
CA ILE A 97 -4.52 -1.37 13.64
C ILE A 97 -5.48 -0.63 12.72
N GLU A 98 -5.62 0.67 12.92
CA GLU A 98 -6.58 1.50 12.16
C GLU A 98 -6.21 1.61 10.68
N ASN A 99 -4.96 1.96 10.36
CA ASN A 99 -4.50 2.14 8.98
C ASN A 99 -3.53 1.03 8.58
N ARG A 100 -3.97 0.20 7.65
CA ARG A 100 -3.33 -1.03 7.20
C ARG A 100 -3.06 -0.95 5.72
N GLY A 101 -1.81 -0.72 5.37
CA GLY A 101 -1.44 -0.35 4.01
C GLY A 101 -0.60 -1.36 3.25
N VAL A 102 -0.60 -1.16 1.95
CA VAL A 102 0.33 -1.78 1.01
C VAL A 102 1.25 -0.72 0.43
N LYS A 103 2.55 -0.99 0.43
CA LYS A 103 3.55 -0.23 -0.30
C LYS A 103 3.67 -0.81 -1.71
N PHE A 104 3.46 0.01 -2.73
CA PHE A 104 3.47 -0.40 -4.11
C PHE A 104 4.36 0.53 -4.93
N ASN A 105 5.45 0.00 -5.50
CA ASN A 105 6.28 0.76 -6.42
C ASN A 105 5.62 0.78 -7.80
N ILE A 106 5.33 1.98 -8.33
CA ILE A 106 4.60 2.16 -9.60
C ILE A 106 5.52 2.63 -10.73
N PRO A 107 5.91 1.76 -11.65
CA PRO A 107 6.63 2.15 -12.85
C PRO A 107 5.66 2.72 -13.88
N LEU A 108 5.40 4.02 -13.83
CA LEU A 108 4.43 4.68 -14.69
C LEU A 108 4.87 4.76 -16.17
N ASP A 109 6.17 4.91 -16.38
CA ASP A 109 6.78 5.03 -17.70
C ASP A 109 8.29 4.83 -17.55
N ALA A 110 8.97 4.37 -18.57
CA ALA A 110 10.42 4.25 -18.53
C ALA A 110 11.14 5.60 -18.30
N ARG A 111 10.48 6.71 -18.64
CA ARG A 111 10.97 8.07 -18.40
C ARG A 111 10.71 8.58 -16.97
N THR A 112 9.79 7.95 -16.23
CA THR A 112 9.45 8.26 -14.84
C THR A 112 9.45 6.96 -14.02
N PRO A 113 10.66 6.41 -13.75
CA PRO A 113 10.81 5.12 -13.11
C PRO A 113 10.31 5.13 -11.66
N SER A 114 9.95 3.96 -11.17
CA SER A 114 9.74 3.75 -9.74
C SER A 114 11.07 3.49 -9.04
N TYR A 115 11.06 3.54 -7.72
CA TYR A 115 12.13 2.95 -6.95
C TYR A 115 12.04 1.42 -7.08
N SER A 116 12.88 0.89 -7.91
CA SER A 116 13.11 -0.54 -7.97
C SER A 116 14.60 -0.71 -8.20
N ASP A 117 15.26 -1.41 -7.33
CA ASP A 117 16.71 -1.61 -7.38
C ASP A 117 17.11 -2.40 -8.64
N ALA A 118 16.99 -1.76 -9.81
CA ALA A 118 17.28 -2.33 -11.13
C ALA A 118 16.48 -3.60 -11.46
N SER A 119 15.30 -3.74 -10.89
CA SER A 119 14.57 -4.98 -11.06
C SER A 119 13.76 -5.03 -12.35
N ASP A 120 13.74 -6.21 -12.93
CA ASP A 120 12.88 -6.55 -14.06
C ASP A 120 11.39 -6.35 -13.73
N SER A 121 11.02 -6.35 -12.44
CA SER A 121 9.63 -6.15 -12.03
C SER A 121 9.06 -4.81 -12.51
N ALA A 122 9.83 -3.73 -12.44
CA ALA A 122 9.41 -2.44 -12.98
C ALA A 122 9.28 -2.50 -14.50
N PHE A 123 10.28 -3.06 -15.16
CA PHE A 123 10.32 -3.16 -16.62
C PHE A 123 9.12 -3.93 -17.21
N TYR A 124 8.77 -5.08 -16.61
CA TYR A 124 7.66 -5.91 -17.09
C TYR A 124 6.28 -5.38 -16.69
N ASN A 125 6.20 -4.44 -15.75
CA ASN A 125 4.94 -3.98 -15.18
C ASN A 125 4.49 -2.58 -15.61
N ILE A 126 5.23 -1.86 -16.44
CA ILE A 126 4.81 -0.54 -16.94
C ILE A 126 3.42 -0.58 -17.57
N GLU A 127 3.13 -1.59 -18.39
CA GLU A 127 1.84 -1.71 -19.07
C GLU A 127 0.69 -1.97 -18.09
N ASN A 128 0.93 -2.77 -17.04
CA ASN A 128 -0.07 -3.10 -16.02
C ASN A 128 -0.49 -1.87 -15.20
N MET A 129 0.38 -0.88 -15.05
CA MET A 129 0.04 0.36 -14.33
C MET A 129 -1.05 1.17 -15.03
N TRP A 130 -1.28 0.92 -16.30
CA TRP A 130 -2.29 1.56 -17.13
C TRP A 130 -3.41 0.61 -17.55
N ASP A 131 -3.54 -0.52 -16.88
CA ASP A 131 -4.64 -1.48 -17.04
C ASP A 131 -5.62 -1.34 -15.87
N PHE A 132 -6.83 -0.86 -16.18
CA PHE A 132 -7.88 -0.65 -15.16
C PHE A 132 -8.34 -1.97 -14.54
N SER A 133 -8.33 -3.06 -15.31
CA SER A 133 -8.73 -4.39 -14.80
C SER A 133 -7.75 -4.89 -13.75
N PHE A 134 -6.45 -4.64 -13.91
CA PHE A 134 -5.45 -4.93 -12.89
C PHE A 134 -5.77 -4.19 -11.57
N TRP A 135 -6.02 -2.89 -11.64
CA TRP A 135 -6.29 -2.10 -10.43
C TRP A 135 -7.60 -2.50 -9.75
N THR A 136 -8.65 -2.81 -10.51
CA THR A 136 -9.92 -3.25 -9.91
C THR A 136 -9.74 -4.58 -9.18
N GLU A 137 -9.01 -5.53 -9.74
CA GLU A 137 -8.71 -6.80 -9.08
C GLU A 137 -7.84 -6.59 -7.84
N PHE A 138 -6.78 -5.79 -7.95
CA PHE A 138 -5.87 -5.52 -6.84
C PHE A 138 -6.58 -4.85 -5.66
N LEU A 139 -7.38 -3.84 -5.91
CA LEU A 139 -8.14 -3.11 -4.89
C LEU A 139 -9.25 -3.98 -4.27
N ASP A 140 -9.93 -4.82 -5.05
CA ASP A 140 -10.89 -5.79 -4.53
C ASP A 140 -10.22 -6.78 -3.55
N ARG A 141 -9.03 -7.28 -3.89
CA ARG A 141 -8.26 -8.16 -3.00
C ARG A 141 -7.82 -7.44 -1.74
N MET A 142 -7.32 -6.22 -1.86
CA MET A 142 -6.98 -5.40 -0.70
C MET A 142 -8.16 -5.24 0.27
N ALA A 143 -9.35 -4.92 -0.23
CA ALA A 143 -10.56 -4.76 0.59
C ALA A 143 -10.96 -6.05 1.29
N ILE A 144 -10.92 -7.20 0.58
CA ILE A 144 -11.23 -8.52 1.15
C ILE A 144 -10.21 -8.88 2.25
N ASP A 145 -8.95 -8.56 2.05
CA ASP A 145 -7.87 -8.83 3.00
C ASP A 145 -7.71 -7.72 4.07
N LYS A 146 -8.68 -6.77 4.15
CA LYS A 146 -8.76 -5.71 5.18
C LYS A 146 -7.69 -4.62 5.08
N TYR A 147 -6.99 -4.49 3.96
CA TYR A 147 -6.15 -3.32 3.71
C TYR A 147 -7.01 -2.13 3.29
N ASN A 148 -6.76 -0.98 3.89
CA ASN A 148 -7.53 0.25 3.66
C ASN A 148 -6.66 1.43 3.18
N LEU A 149 -5.41 1.16 2.84
CA LEU A 149 -4.47 2.17 2.37
C LEU A 149 -3.54 1.60 1.30
N LEU A 150 -3.39 2.34 0.20
CA LEU A 150 -2.44 2.03 -0.86
C LEU A 150 -1.46 3.19 -1.02
N SER A 151 -0.19 2.97 -0.69
CA SER A 151 0.88 3.93 -0.91
C SER A 151 1.61 3.61 -2.21
N LEU A 152 1.47 4.50 -3.19
CA LEU A 152 2.05 4.39 -4.53
C LEU A 152 3.37 5.14 -4.58
N TRP A 153 4.48 4.43 -4.80
CA TRP A 153 5.83 4.96 -4.75
C TRP A 153 6.40 5.17 -6.15
N SER A 154 6.79 6.38 -6.47
CA SER A 154 7.44 6.77 -7.73
C SER A 154 8.58 7.75 -7.45
N LEU A 155 9.67 7.66 -8.18
CA LEU A 155 10.79 8.60 -8.03
C LEU A 155 10.43 10.00 -8.53
N SER A 156 9.65 10.11 -9.60
CA SER A 156 9.27 11.38 -10.22
C SER A 156 7.86 11.26 -10.83
N PRO A 157 6.80 11.40 -10.03
CA PRO A 157 5.44 11.11 -10.48
C PRO A 157 4.85 12.19 -11.38
N PHE A 158 5.24 13.46 -11.22
CA PHE A 158 4.56 14.60 -11.81
C PHE A 158 4.43 14.55 -13.35
N PRO A 159 5.49 14.23 -14.13
CA PRO A 159 5.38 14.22 -15.58
C PRO A 159 4.35 13.23 -16.13
N SER A 160 4.12 12.14 -15.41
CA SER A 160 3.18 11.08 -15.82
C SER A 160 1.77 11.25 -15.23
N LEU A 161 1.59 12.09 -14.22
CA LEU A 161 0.33 12.19 -13.49
C LEU A 161 -0.38 13.53 -13.63
N VAL A 162 0.32 14.63 -13.91
CA VAL A 162 -0.30 15.98 -13.90
C VAL A 162 0.18 16.88 -15.02
N ARG A 163 -0.65 17.86 -15.35
CA ARG A 163 -0.23 19.07 -16.05
C ARG A 163 0.16 20.12 -15.02
N ILE A 164 1.38 20.63 -15.12
CA ILE A 164 1.83 21.76 -14.30
C ILE A 164 1.69 23.02 -15.14
N PRO A 165 0.79 23.98 -14.85
CA PRO A 165 0.51 25.12 -15.72
C PRO A 165 1.74 25.96 -16.03
N LYS A 166 2.64 26.14 -15.07
CA LYS A 166 3.89 26.87 -15.21
C LYS A 166 4.95 26.12 -16.04
N TYR A 167 4.84 24.79 -16.11
CA TYR A 167 5.79 23.90 -16.78
C TYR A 167 5.09 22.98 -17.80
N PRO A 168 4.35 23.53 -18.79
CA PRO A 168 3.45 22.74 -19.63
C PRO A 168 4.16 21.69 -20.52
N LEU A 169 5.45 21.86 -20.80
CA LEU A 169 6.21 20.92 -21.64
C LEU A 169 6.75 19.70 -20.89
N ILE A 170 6.52 19.63 -19.57
CA ILE A 170 6.96 18.48 -18.76
C ILE A 170 6.00 17.30 -18.86
N ALA A 171 4.70 17.57 -19.05
CA ALA A 171 3.71 16.50 -19.13
C ALA A 171 4.01 15.51 -20.27
N LEU A 172 4.01 14.22 -19.92
CA LEU A 172 4.37 13.14 -20.84
C LEU A 172 3.15 12.49 -21.44
N ASP A 173 2.92 12.69 -22.72
CA ASP A 173 2.02 11.87 -23.50
C ASP A 173 2.63 10.49 -23.77
N ASP A 174 1.77 9.53 -24.12
CA ASP A 174 2.07 8.12 -24.33
C ASP A 174 2.68 7.44 -23.09
N VAL A 175 2.64 6.13 -23.08
CA VAL A 175 3.37 5.27 -22.15
C VAL A 175 4.47 4.58 -22.91
N LYS A 176 5.69 4.74 -22.43
CA LYS A 176 6.89 4.20 -23.09
C LYS A 176 7.62 3.20 -22.21
N LYS A 177 8.21 2.22 -22.87
CA LYS A 177 9.02 1.16 -22.30
C LYS A 177 10.35 1.08 -23.05
N SER A 178 11.42 0.72 -22.36
CA SER A 178 12.68 0.42 -23.04
C SER A 178 12.60 -0.94 -23.72
N LEU A 179 13.24 -1.10 -24.90
CA LEU A 179 13.44 -2.42 -25.52
C LEU A 179 14.57 -3.21 -24.87
N ARG A 180 15.40 -2.55 -24.07
CA ARG A 180 16.50 -3.20 -23.36
C ARG A 180 16.12 -3.42 -21.92
N PRO A 181 16.46 -4.59 -21.35
CA PRO A 181 16.37 -4.79 -19.91
C PRO A 181 17.18 -3.69 -19.19
N ILE A 182 16.68 -3.27 -18.04
CA ILE A 182 17.42 -2.36 -17.16
C ILE A 182 18.70 -3.09 -16.74
N LYS A 183 19.86 -2.45 -16.97
CA LYS A 183 21.11 -3.01 -16.45
C LYS A 183 21.08 -2.96 -14.94
N ALA A 184 21.41 -4.08 -14.31
CA ALA A 184 21.55 -4.20 -12.87
C ALA A 184 22.80 -3.43 -12.38
N ASP A 185 22.72 -2.10 -12.36
CA ASP A 185 23.65 -1.29 -11.62
C ASP A 185 23.06 -0.97 -10.25
N LEU A 186 23.84 -1.13 -9.23
CA LEU A 186 23.44 -0.93 -7.84
C LEU A 186 22.87 0.47 -7.62
N GLY A 187 21.58 0.53 -7.34
CA GLY A 187 20.86 1.73 -6.97
C GLY A 187 20.04 2.39 -8.07
N ALA A 188 19.22 3.35 -7.67
CA ALA A 188 18.28 4.10 -8.51
C ALA A 188 18.89 4.74 -9.77
N VAL A 189 20.20 4.89 -9.82
CA VAL A 189 20.95 5.50 -10.92
C VAL A 189 20.88 4.67 -12.20
N GLY A 190 20.69 3.35 -12.10
CA GLY A 190 20.61 2.45 -13.27
C GLY A 190 19.22 2.39 -13.94
N MET A 191 18.20 3.05 -13.38
CA MET A 191 16.83 2.94 -13.88
C MET A 191 16.56 3.81 -15.11
N TYR A 192 17.35 4.81 -15.37
CA TYR A 192 17.26 5.64 -16.56
C TYR A 192 18.66 6.06 -17.03
N ASP A 193 19.05 5.60 -18.18
CA ASP A 193 20.29 6.00 -18.85
C ASP A 193 20.03 6.48 -20.29
N GLU A 194 21.06 7.05 -20.92
CA GLU A 194 20.96 7.54 -22.31
C GLU A 194 20.70 6.41 -23.32
N ASP A 195 21.12 5.19 -23.02
CA ASP A 195 20.88 4.03 -23.89
C ASP A 195 19.42 3.56 -23.79
N MET A 196 18.82 3.62 -22.63
CA MET A 196 17.37 3.41 -22.46
C MET A 196 16.59 4.46 -23.27
N ALA A 197 16.98 5.74 -23.16
CA ALA A 197 16.32 6.82 -23.89
C ALA A 197 16.34 6.64 -25.42
N LYS A 198 17.36 5.96 -25.95
CA LYS A 198 17.48 5.65 -27.40
C LYS A 198 16.64 4.44 -27.82
N SER A 199 16.19 3.60 -26.89
CA SER A 199 15.48 2.35 -27.16
C SER A 199 14.00 2.38 -26.75
N LEU A 200 13.42 3.54 -26.48
CA LEU A 200 12.04 3.69 -26.06
C LEU A 200 11.07 3.38 -27.18
N VAL A 201 10.06 2.55 -26.85
CA VAL A 201 8.90 2.30 -27.71
C VAL A 201 7.62 2.67 -26.98
N THR A 202 6.62 3.14 -27.74
CA THR A 202 5.29 3.40 -27.19
C THR A 202 4.56 2.07 -27.03
N VAL A 203 4.19 1.75 -25.80
CA VAL A 203 3.39 0.54 -25.48
C VAL A 203 1.90 0.85 -25.32
N LYS A 204 1.58 2.09 -24.97
CA LYS A 204 0.20 2.58 -24.92
C LYS A 204 0.14 4.04 -25.34
N LYS A 205 -0.74 4.36 -26.30
CA LYS A 205 -0.99 5.75 -26.69
C LYS A 205 -2.00 6.36 -25.72
N MET A 206 -1.61 7.39 -25.03
CA MET A 206 -2.44 8.14 -24.10
C MET A 206 -1.93 9.57 -24.03
N THR A 207 -2.83 10.53 -24.10
CA THR A 207 -2.54 11.90 -23.70
C THR A 207 -2.40 12.02 -22.19
N ILE A 208 -1.77 13.07 -21.69
CA ILE A 208 -1.72 13.31 -20.24
C ILE A 208 -3.11 13.47 -19.64
N ASP A 209 -4.09 14.01 -20.38
CA ASP A 209 -5.46 14.13 -19.89
C ASP A 209 -6.14 12.78 -19.73
N GLU A 210 -5.90 11.83 -20.64
CA GLU A 210 -6.37 10.46 -20.51
C GLU A 210 -5.70 9.73 -19.34
N LYS A 211 -4.42 10.01 -19.08
CA LYS A 211 -3.71 9.50 -17.89
C LYS A 211 -4.31 10.03 -16.58
N ILE A 212 -4.64 11.32 -16.55
CA ILE A 212 -5.32 11.94 -15.41
C ILE A 212 -6.67 11.28 -15.15
N LEU A 213 -7.51 11.15 -16.18
CA LEU A 213 -8.83 10.51 -16.07
C LEU A 213 -8.71 9.04 -15.63
N PHE A 214 -7.69 8.33 -16.10
CA PHE A 214 -7.41 6.96 -15.68
C PHE A 214 -7.17 6.88 -14.17
N TRP A 215 -6.27 7.70 -13.63
CA TRP A 215 -5.95 7.67 -12.20
C TRP A 215 -7.08 8.22 -11.33
N GLN A 216 -7.85 9.19 -11.80
CA GLN A 216 -9.08 9.61 -11.13
C GLN A 216 -10.06 8.43 -11.02
N SER A 217 -10.21 7.63 -12.09
CA SER A 217 -11.07 6.44 -12.07
C SER A 217 -10.56 5.36 -11.10
N VAL A 218 -9.24 5.15 -11.02
CA VAL A 218 -8.64 4.22 -10.04
C VAL A 218 -8.90 4.70 -8.61
N MET A 219 -8.77 6.01 -8.34
CA MET A 219 -9.03 6.57 -7.01
C MET A 219 -10.51 6.51 -6.61
N GLU A 220 -11.43 6.75 -7.55
CA GLU A 220 -12.88 6.54 -7.30
C GLU A 220 -13.18 5.08 -6.99
N TYR A 221 -12.58 4.15 -7.73
CA TYR A 221 -12.74 2.72 -7.47
C TYR A 221 -12.20 2.31 -6.10
N ALA A 222 -11.05 2.85 -5.69
CA ALA A 222 -10.47 2.63 -4.37
C ALA A 222 -11.36 3.18 -3.24
N LYS A 223 -11.90 4.39 -3.41
CA LYS A 223 -12.87 5.00 -2.47
C LYS A 223 -14.09 4.10 -2.27
N ASP A 224 -14.64 3.54 -3.34
CA ASP A 224 -15.76 2.59 -3.30
C ASP A 224 -15.41 1.25 -2.60
N ARG A 225 -14.14 1.04 -2.19
CA ARG A 225 -13.62 -0.07 -1.36
C ARG A 225 -13.08 0.42 -0.01
N CYS A 226 -13.40 1.67 0.36
CA CYS A 226 -12.89 2.31 1.57
C CYS A 226 -11.34 2.30 1.65
N ILE A 227 -10.65 2.36 0.50
CA ILE A 227 -9.19 2.40 0.40
C ILE A 227 -8.73 3.81 0.09
N LYS A 228 -7.85 4.35 0.94
CA LYS A 228 -7.20 5.64 0.75
C LYS A 228 -5.94 5.49 -0.11
N ILE A 229 -5.75 6.35 -1.11
CA ILE A 229 -4.56 6.36 -1.95
C ILE A 229 -3.63 7.50 -1.54
N TYR A 230 -2.35 7.16 -1.38
CA TYR A 230 -1.24 8.08 -1.12
C TYR A 230 -0.23 7.99 -2.26
N ILE A 231 0.35 9.11 -2.65
CA ILE A 231 1.48 9.13 -3.58
C ILE A 231 2.73 9.46 -2.80
N PHE A 232 3.69 8.54 -2.82
CA PHE A 232 5.02 8.75 -2.29
C PHE A 232 5.97 9.08 -3.43
N THR A 233 6.63 10.21 -3.31
CA THR A 233 7.76 10.55 -4.16
C THR A 233 9.04 10.47 -3.33
N TRP A 234 10.18 10.38 -4.01
CA TRP A 234 11.43 10.33 -3.25
C TRP A 234 11.78 11.71 -2.72
N ASN A 235 12.56 12.47 -3.46
CA ASN A 235 12.98 13.79 -3.01
C ASN A 235 13.38 14.69 -4.18
N LEU A 236 14.57 14.46 -4.75
CA LEU A 236 15.26 15.32 -5.69
C LEU A 236 15.21 14.78 -7.13
N PHE A 237 14.64 13.61 -7.34
CA PHE A 237 14.58 13.04 -8.68
C PHE A 237 13.61 13.82 -9.58
N VAL A 238 14.07 14.14 -10.77
CA VAL A 238 13.34 14.90 -11.79
C VAL A 238 13.29 14.14 -13.11
N TYR A 239 13.24 12.83 -13.06
CA TYR A 239 13.09 11.98 -14.24
C TYR A 239 11.86 12.38 -15.07
N GLY A 240 11.97 12.26 -16.38
CA GLY A 240 10.94 12.73 -17.31
C GLY A 240 11.05 14.20 -17.67
N THR A 241 11.95 14.95 -17.02
CA THR A 241 12.22 16.36 -17.35
C THR A 241 13.47 16.55 -18.20
N GLU A 242 14.13 15.48 -18.61
CA GLU A 242 15.32 15.53 -19.44
C GLU A 242 15.03 16.32 -20.72
N LYS A 243 16.00 17.16 -21.11
CA LYS A 243 15.86 18.06 -22.24
C LYS A 243 14.78 19.14 -22.09
N ASN A 244 14.35 19.40 -20.85
CA ASN A 244 13.43 20.49 -20.59
C ASN A 244 14.05 21.85 -20.87
N PRO A 245 13.28 22.85 -21.37
CA PRO A 245 13.80 24.19 -21.63
C PRO A 245 13.90 25.09 -20.40
N TYR A 246 13.48 24.57 -19.22
CA TYR A 246 13.30 25.36 -17.99
C TYR A 246 14.54 25.39 -17.10
N GLY A 247 15.45 24.44 -17.26
CA GLY A 247 16.63 24.32 -16.41
C GLY A 247 16.38 23.56 -15.09
N ILE A 248 15.39 22.67 -15.06
CA ILE A 248 15.15 21.74 -13.95
C ILE A 248 16.30 20.74 -13.92
N THR A 249 16.89 20.52 -12.72
CA THR A 249 18.02 19.62 -12.51
C THR A 249 17.90 18.90 -11.17
N CYS A 250 18.67 17.82 -10.96
CA CYS A 250 18.79 17.12 -9.67
C CYS A 250 19.68 17.87 -8.66
N ASP A 251 19.75 19.18 -8.70
CA ASP A 251 20.51 20.00 -7.76
C ASP A 251 19.56 20.60 -6.72
N GLN A 252 19.73 20.21 -5.44
CA GLN A 252 18.87 20.70 -4.35
C GLN A 252 19.04 22.20 -4.06
N THR A 253 20.06 22.84 -4.61
CA THR A 253 20.23 24.31 -4.53
C THR A 253 19.54 25.05 -5.66
N ASN A 254 19.09 24.35 -6.71
CA ASN A 254 18.47 24.95 -7.89
C ASN A 254 17.06 25.48 -7.54
N PRO A 255 16.83 26.81 -7.60
CA PRO A 255 15.55 27.41 -7.29
C PRO A 255 14.44 27.01 -8.28
N ILE A 256 14.80 26.69 -9.54
CA ILE A 256 13.84 26.25 -10.56
C ILE A 256 13.32 24.85 -10.21
N THR A 257 14.18 23.98 -9.72
CA THR A 257 13.77 22.63 -9.27
C THR A 257 12.86 22.70 -8.05
N LYS A 258 13.17 23.57 -7.07
CA LYS A 258 12.28 23.83 -5.93
C LYS A 258 10.90 24.31 -6.38
N ASP A 259 10.86 25.27 -7.29
CA ASP A 259 9.62 25.82 -7.82
C ASP A 259 8.84 24.81 -8.68
N TYR A 260 9.53 24.02 -9.49
CA TYR A 260 8.91 22.93 -10.25
C TYR A 260 8.20 21.91 -9.33
N ILE A 261 8.86 21.49 -8.24
CA ILE A 261 8.29 20.55 -7.29
C ILE A 261 7.11 21.20 -6.56
N TYR A 262 7.24 22.44 -6.11
CA TYR A 262 6.18 23.22 -5.49
C TYR A 262 4.91 23.28 -6.36
N GLU A 263 5.06 23.68 -7.61
CA GLU A 263 3.95 23.74 -8.57
C GLU A 263 3.40 22.33 -8.91
N GLY A 264 4.27 21.32 -8.94
CA GLY A 264 3.91 19.93 -9.15
C GLY A 264 3.03 19.39 -8.03
N VAL A 265 3.34 19.69 -6.78
CA VAL A 265 2.53 19.31 -5.62
C VAL A 265 1.16 19.97 -5.67
N LYS A 266 1.08 21.27 -5.93
CA LYS A 266 -0.20 21.98 -6.06
C LYS A 266 -1.04 21.39 -7.20
N ALA A 267 -0.44 21.16 -8.37
CA ALA A 267 -1.11 20.54 -9.50
C ALA A 267 -1.60 19.11 -9.17
N LEU A 268 -0.81 18.32 -8.43
CA LEU A 268 -1.20 16.98 -8.00
C LEU A 268 -2.42 16.99 -7.08
N MET A 269 -2.41 17.89 -6.08
CA MET A 269 -3.52 18.04 -5.14
C MET A 269 -4.79 18.55 -5.83
N ASP A 270 -4.67 19.48 -6.76
CA ASP A 270 -5.81 20.01 -7.53
C ASP A 270 -6.40 18.95 -8.48
N THR A 271 -5.54 18.21 -9.17
CA THR A 271 -5.95 17.19 -10.15
C THR A 271 -6.66 15.99 -9.50
N TYR A 272 -6.26 15.62 -8.27
CA TYR A 272 -6.74 14.42 -7.59
C TYR A 272 -7.38 14.74 -6.23
N PRO A 273 -8.65 15.16 -6.21
CA PRO A 273 -9.34 15.50 -4.95
C PRO A 273 -9.48 14.32 -3.98
N LEU A 274 -9.41 13.08 -4.47
CA LEU A 274 -9.45 11.86 -3.65
C LEU A 274 -8.06 11.38 -3.17
N LEU A 275 -6.98 12.06 -3.56
CA LEU A 275 -5.66 11.77 -3.01
C LEU A 275 -5.64 12.11 -1.51
N ALA A 276 -5.38 11.11 -0.67
CA ALA A 276 -5.45 11.24 0.79
C ALA A 276 -4.17 11.81 1.41
N GLY A 277 -3.05 11.81 0.68
CA GLY A 277 -1.81 12.38 1.16
C GLY A 277 -0.64 12.21 0.21
N ILE A 278 0.45 12.91 0.55
CA ILE A 278 1.73 12.81 -0.13
C ILE A 278 2.78 12.35 0.88
N GLY A 279 3.68 11.48 0.42
CA GLY A 279 4.87 11.07 1.16
C GLY A 279 6.15 11.53 0.46
N ILE A 280 7.16 11.89 1.24
CA ILE A 280 8.50 12.25 0.78
C ILE A 280 9.57 11.52 1.57
N THR A 281 10.81 11.53 1.09
CA THR A 281 11.95 10.89 1.77
C THR A 281 13.12 11.87 1.86
N SER A 282 13.74 12.00 3.03
CA SER A 282 14.96 12.79 3.22
C SER A 282 16.22 11.95 3.11
N GLY A 283 17.34 12.61 2.94
CA GLY A 283 18.71 12.11 3.11
C GLY A 283 19.26 11.22 2.01
N GLU A 284 18.48 10.28 1.47
CA GLU A 284 18.93 9.38 0.42
C GLU A 284 19.02 10.13 -0.91
N ASN A 285 20.16 10.03 -1.59
CA ASN A 285 20.46 10.74 -2.84
C ASN A 285 20.44 12.29 -2.75
N MET A 286 20.56 12.84 -1.54
CA MET A 286 20.67 14.26 -1.28
C MET A 286 22.01 14.60 -0.64
N LEU A 287 22.43 15.86 -0.75
CA LEU A 287 23.57 16.37 0.02
C LEU A 287 23.17 16.39 1.51
N ARG A 288 24.04 15.82 2.34
CA ARG A 288 23.82 15.74 3.80
C ARG A 288 24.53 16.90 4.52
N ASP A 289 24.26 18.11 4.07
CA ASP A 289 24.90 19.35 4.54
C ASP A 289 23.90 20.28 5.24
N ASN A 290 22.80 19.72 5.75
CA ASN A 290 21.68 20.42 6.39
C ASN A 290 20.84 21.27 5.41
N THR A 291 20.99 21.10 4.10
CA THR A 291 20.13 21.78 3.12
C THR A 291 19.03 20.87 2.59
N ASP A 292 19.06 19.59 2.88
CA ASP A 292 18.09 18.59 2.43
C ASP A 292 16.69 18.84 3.01
N ILE A 293 16.55 19.01 4.33
CA ILE A 293 15.25 19.25 4.96
C ILE A 293 14.67 20.60 4.56
N PRO A 294 15.41 21.73 4.59
CA PRO A 294 14.93 23.00 4.03
C PRO A 294 14.51 22.93 2.56
N PHE A 295 15.24 22.16 1.72
CA PHE A 295 14.81 21.93 0.34
C PHE A 295 13.43 21.28 0.26
N LEU A 296 13.20 20.21 1.04
CA LEU A 296 11.92 19.48 1.06
C LEU A 296 10.79 20.34 1.64
N ALA A 297 11.08 21.13 2.67
CA ALA A 297 10.12 22.04 3.30
C ALA A 297 9.73 23.19 2.34
N ASP A 298 10.71 23.78 1.64
CA ASP A 298 10.51 24.89 0.69
C ASP A 298 9.88 24.46 -0.65
N SER A 299 9.90 23.19 -0.96
CA SER A 299 9.31 22.64 -2.19
C SER A 299 8.01 21.88 -1.89
N TYR A 300 8.10 20.63 -1.49
CA TYR A 300 6.93 19.78 -1.18
C TYR A 300 6.09 20.36 -0.04
N GLY A 301 6.71 20.67 1.10
CA GLY A 301 6.02 21.19 2.27
C GLY A 301 5.29 22.48 1.99
N ARG A 302 5.93 23.44 1.31
CA ARG A 302 5.30 24.70 0.91
C ARG A 302 4.13 24.46 -0.06
N GLY A 303 4.26 23.54 -1.02
CA GLY A 303 3.19 23.21 -1.95
C GLY A 303 1.94 22.71 -1.24
N VAL A 304 2.09 21.79 -0.27
CA VAL A 304 0.98 21.30 0.54
C VAL A 304 0.39 22.41 1.42
N ARG A 305 1.24 23.19 2.09
CA ARG A 305 0.81 24.28 3.00
C ARG A 305 -0.01 25.34 2.27
N ASP A 306 0.48 25.81 1.13
CA ASP A 306 -0.18 26.87 0.36
C ASP A 306 -1.49 26.36 -0.23
N TYR A 307 -1.51 25.13 -0.75
CA TYR A 307 -2.75 24.54 -1.26
C TYR A 307 -3.82 24.39 -0.18
N LEU A 308 -3.46 23.86 0.99
CA LEU A 308 -4.40 23.69 2.10
C LEU A 308 -4.83 25.03 2.72
N GLY A 309 -4.00 26.07 2.62
CA GLY A 309 -4.38 27.43 3.01
C GLY A 309 -5.55 27.97 2.19
N GLU A 310 -5.67 27.54 0.93
CA GLU A 310 -6.77 27.89 0.01
C GLU A 310 -7.95 26.87 0.10
N HIS A 311 -7.72 25.65 0.65
CA HIS A 311 -8.66 24.52 0.69
C HIS A 311 -8.65 23.88 2.09
N SER A 312 -9.00 24.64 3.11
CA SER A 312 -8.86 24.24 4.53
C SER A 312 -9.80 23.11 5.00
N ASP A 313 -10.83 22.80 4.23
CA ASP A 313 -11.78 21.70 4.49
C ASP A 313 -11.30 20.34 3.97
N ARG A 314 -10.18 20.31 3.23
CA ARG A 314 -9.63 19.08 2.67
C ARG A 314 -8.90 18.25 3.72
N GLU A 315 -9.39 17.06 3.99
CA GLU A 315 -8.62 16.06 4.74
C GLU A 315 -7.39 15.63 3.93
N PHE A 316 -6.21 15.77 4.51
CA PHE A 316 -4.96 15.42 3.88
C PHE A 316 -3.91 15.04 4.91
N ARG A 317 -2.92 14.22 4.53
CA ARG A 317 -1.76 13.88 5.36
C ARG A 317 -0.49 14.14 4.59
N PHE A 318 0.52 14.63 5.29
CA PHE A 318 1.86 14.79 4.75
C PHE A 318 2.81 13.90 5.53
N ILE A 319 3.43 12.92 4.86
CA ILE A 319 4.22 11.88 5.49
C ILE A 319 5.69 12.05 5.06
N HIS A 320 6.60 12.12 6.02
CA HIS A 320 8.03 12.25 5.77
C HIS A 320 8.76 10.96 6.19
N ARG A 321 9.23 10.19 5.21
CA ARG A 321 10.09 9.03 5.49
C ARG A 321 11.47 9.51 5.94
N MET A 322 11.78 9.26 7.18
CA MET A 322 13.07 9.60 7.78
C MET A 322 14.14 8.60 7.33
N HIS A 323 15.19 9.12 6.66
CA HIS A 323 16.32 8.33 6.21
C HIS A 323 17.59 9.19 6.23
N TYR A 324 18.61 8.78 6.97
CA TYR A 324 19.86 9.50 7.21
C TYR A 324 19.71 10.93 7.77
N THR A 325 18.60 11.27 8.35
CA THR A 325 18.34 12.57 8.98
C THR A 325 17.85 12.36 10.42
N GLY A 326 18.02 13.35 11.30
CA GLY A 326 17.54 13.30 12.67
C GLY A 326 16.06 13.70 12.77
N TYR A 327 15.35 13.12 13.72
CA TYR A 327 13.95 13.41 14.00
C TYR A 327 13.72 14.90 14.27
N ASP A 328 14.50 15.52 15.20
CA ASP A 328 14.36 16.92 15.56
C ASP A 328 14.53 17.87 14.36
N ASN A 329 15.45 17.57 13.45
CA ASN A 329 15.69 18.37 12.27
C ASN A 329 14.47 18.40 11.35
N ILE A 330 13.76 17.27 11.24
CA ILE A 330 12.56 17.17 10.42
C ILE A 330 11.41 17.91 11.12
N ILE A 331 11.13 17.59 12.37
CA ILE A 331 9.97 18.14 13.10
C ILE A 331 10.04 19.67 13.21
N SER A 332 11.25 20.22 13.40
CA SER A 332 11.42 21.68 13.50
C SER A 332 10.98 22.43 12.26
N GLU A 333 11.13 21.87 11.06
CA GLU A 333 10.74 22.51 9.79
C GLU A 333 9.23 22.42 9.50
N TYR A 334 8.54 21.45 10.11
CA TYR A 334 7.11 21.23 9.88
C TYR A 334 6.24 21.56 11.10
N LYS A 335 6.77 22.34 12.03
CA LYS A 335 6.00 22.86 13.14
C LYS A 335 4.80 23.68 12.65
N ASP A 336 3.64 23.48 13.27
CA ASP A 336 2.38 24.15 12.92
C ASP A 336 1.94 23.89 11.45
N PHE A 337 2.20 22.67 10.94
CA PHE A 337 1.77 22.29 9.61
C PHE A 337 0.23 22.20 9.52
N PRO A 338 -0.41 22.61 8.41
CA PRO A 338 -1.88 22.75 8.33
C PRO A 338 -2.64 21.42 8.25
N CYS A 339 -1.97 20.30 8.19
CA CYS A 339 -2.56 18.96 8.24
C CYS A 339 -1.71 18.05 9.11
N PRO A 340 -2.16 16.85 9.46
CA PRO A 340 -1.31 15.86 10.11
C PRO A 340 0.01 15.66 9.36
N PHE A 341 1.12 16.02 10.03
CA PHE A 341 2.47 15.76 9.58
C PHE A 341 3.01 14.58 10.39
N GLU A 342 3.44 13.54 9.72
CA GLU A 342 3.77 12.28 10.37
C GLU A 342 5.08 11.71 9.82
N ILE A 343 5.87 11.13 10.71
CA ILE A 343 7.12 10.49 10.32
C ILE A 343 6.85 9.05 9.87
N SER A 344 7.43 8.65 8.75
CA SER A 344 7.52 7.25 8.33
C SER A 344 8.90 6.70 8.62
N TYR A 345 8.94 5.51 9.22
CA TYR A 345 10.19 4.87 9.59
C TYR A 345 10.12 3.35 9.40
N LYS A 346 11.27 2.71 9.24
CA LYS A 346 11.34 1.24 9.19
C LYS A 346 11.06 0.68 10.58
N TYR A 347 10.18 -0.31 10.68
CA TYR A 347 9.96 -1.01 11.93
C TYR A 347 11.14 -1.94 12.25
N SER A 348 11.54 -2.76 11.30
CA SER A 348 12.81 -3.51 11.32
C SER A 348 13.85 -2.86 10.42
N LYS A 349 15.11 -3.16 10.67
CA LYS A 349 16.23 -2.57 9.92
C LYS A 349 16.19 -2.95 8.44
N ALA A 350 15.90 -4.19 8.14
CA ALA A 350 15.82 -4.71 6.77
C ALA A 350 14.52 -5.48 6.52
N HIS A 351 14.32 -6.63 7.15
CA HIS A 351 13.25 -7.57 6.82
C HIS A 351 12.30 -7.82 7.98
N MET A 352 11.00 -7.96 7.71
CA MET A 352 10.02 -8.25 8.75
C MET A 352 10.17 -9.65 9.35
N TYR A 353 10.83 -10.56 8.65
CA TYR A 353 11.04 -11.93 9.12
C TYR A 353 12.30 -12.13 9.96
N SER A 354 13.04 -11.06 10.28
CA SER A 354 14.24 -11.17 11.12
C SER A 354 13.91 -11.41 12.59
N SER A 355 12.90 -10.76 13.11
CA SER A 355 12.46 -10.86 14.50
C SER A 355 11.00 -10.42 14.65
N THR A 356 10.25 -11.04 15.55
CA THR A 356 8.90 -10.58 15.93
C THR A 356 8.93 -9.30 16.76
N LYS A 357 10.08 -8.95 17.31
CA LYS A 357 10.31 -7.73 18.10
C LYS A 357 11.62 -7.05 17.70
N PRO A 358 11.70 -6.45 16.53
CA PRO A 358 12.91 -5.78 16.08
C PRO A 358 13.27 -4.61 17.00
N SER A 359 14.56 -4.44 17.24
CA SER A 359 15.09 -3.39 18.12
C SER A 359 15.33 -2.06 17.42
N PHE A 360 15.36 -2.06 16.09
CA PHE A 360 15.71 -0.90 15.26
C PHE A 360 14.88 0.34 15.52
N ILE A 361 13.59 0.18 15.81
CA ILE A 361 12.66 1.28 16.08
C ILE A 361 12.89 1.94 17.47
N ASN A 362 13.56 1.26 18.40
CA ASN A 362 13.59 1.64 19.81
C ASN A 362 14.21 3.01 20.06
N ASP A 363 15.19 3.43 19.28
CA ASP A 363 15.83 4.73 19.49
C ASP A 363 14.91 5.86 19.06
N LEU A 364 14.23 5.73 17.92
CA LEU A 364 13.24 6.69 17.48
C LEU A 364 12.07 6.82 18.49
N LEU A 365 11.63 5.70 19.09
CA LEU A 365 10.55 5.73 20.11
C LEU A 365 10.96 6.50 21.38
N LYS A 366 12.25 6.62 21.68
CA LYS A 366 12.76 7.42 22.80
C LYS A 366 12.93 8.91 22.44
N GLU A 367 13.25 9.19 21.17
CA GLU A 367 13.54 10.54 20.68
C GLU A 367 12.28 11.33 20.34
N LYS A 368 11.23 10.65 19.83
CA LYS A 368 10.03 11.31 19.36
C LYS A 368 9.20 11.93 20.48
N ASP A 369 8.49 13.00 20.20
CA ASP A 369 7.52 13.61 21.10
C ASP A 369 6.33 12.65 21.38
N GLU A 370 5.74 12.76 22.59
CA GLU A 370 4.68 11.82 23.05
C GLU A 370 3.45 11.81 22.14
N GLY A 371 3.08 12.95 21.58
CA GLY A 371 1.90 13.11 20.71
C GLY A 371 2.10 12.63 19.26
N ASP A 372 3.34 12.46 18.82
CA ASP A 372 3.64 12.17 17.43
C ASP A 372 3.36 10.72 17.06
N LYS A 373 2.77 10.51 15.90
CA LYS A 373 2.44 9.19 15.36
C LYS A 373 3.36 8.80 14.21
N LEU A 374 3.69 7.53 14.15
CA LEU A 374 4.60 6.96 13.18
C LEU A 374 3.87 6.09 12.14
N TRP A 375 4.28 6.23 10.88
CA TRP A 375 3.98 5.26 9.83
C TRP A 375 5.10 4.24 9.75
N LEU A 376 4.80 2.98 10.01
CA LEU A 376 5.81 1.93 9.98
C LEU A 376 5.89 1.29 8.60
N THR A 377 7.07 1.31 8.00
CA THR A 377 7.35 0.48 6.82
C THR A 377 7.68 -0.93 7.28
N VAL A 378 6.87 -1.89 6.85
CA VAL A 378 7.07 -3.32 7.11
C VAL A 378 7.57 -3.96 5.81
N ARG A 379 8.83 -4.36 5.81
CA ARG A 379 9.48 -4.90 4.61
C ARG A 379 9.32 -6.41 4.53
N ASN A 380 8.88 -6.89 3.39
CA ASN A 380 8.66 -8.31 3.11
C ASN A 380 9.49 -8.81 1.91
N ASP A 381 10.72 -8.34 1.79
CA ASP A 381 11.61 -8.67 0.68
C ASP A 381 11.92 -10.17 0.59
N ASP A 382 11.83 -10.89 1.70
CA ASP A 382 12.09 -12.33 1.76
C ASP A 382 11.11 -13.19 0.95
N PHE A 383 9.99 -12.61 0.49
CA PHE A 383 9.00 -13.34 -0.31
C PHE A 383 9.57 -13.90 -1.62
N TYR A 384 10.63 -13.35 -2.13
CA TYR A 384 11.31 -13.85 -3.33
C TYR A 384 11.81 -15.27 -3.18
N MET A 385 12.19 -15.63 -1.96
CA MET A 385 12.78 -16.94 -1.69
C MET A 385 11.72 -17.96 -1.34
N TYR A 386 10.62 -17.54 -0.73
CA TYR A 386 9.59 -18.44 -0.25
C TYR A 386 8.24 -17.74 -0.12
N ARG A 387 7.18 -18.42 -0.53
CA ARG A 387 5.79 -17.95 -0.31
C ARG A 387 5.43 -18.15 1.15
N TRP A 388 5.70 -17.14 1.94
CA TRP A 388 5.61 -17.18 3.39
C TRP A 388 4.18 -17.38 3.89
N GLY A 389 3.99 -18.25 4.90
CA GLY A 389 2.68 -18.59 5.44
C GLY A 389 2.73 -19.07 6.88
N ASP A 390 3.07 -18.17 7.83
CA ASP A 390 3.06 -18.43 9.27
C ASP A 390 2.18 -17.41 10.01
N PRO A 391 0.89 -17.75 10.29
CA PRO A 391 0.00 -16.85 11.02
C PRO A 391 0.43 -16.58 12.46
N GLU A 392 1.09 -17.53 13.13
CA GLU A 392 1.56 -17.33 14.51
C GLU A 392 2.66 -16.28 14.57
N TYR A 393 3.62 -16.35 13.66
CA TYR A 393 4.67 -15.34 13.55
C TYR A 393 4.09 -13.94 13.27
N ALA A 394 3.17 -13.83 12.31
CA ALA A 394 2.53 -12.56 11.98
C ALA A 394 1.75 -12.00 13.18
N ARG A 395 0.99 -12.84 13.89
CA ARG A 395 0.24 -12.44 15.09
C ARG A 395 1.17 -11.91 16.17
N GLU A 396 2.26 -12.59 16.44
CA GLU A 396 3.24 -12.15 17.44
C GLU A 396 3.94 -10.86 17.02
N TYR A 397 4.34 -10.74 15.75
CA TYR A 397 4.94 -9.52 15.20
C TYR A 397 3.99 -8.31 15.33
N ILE A 398 2.74 -8.47 14.95
CA ILE A 398 1.72 -7.41 15.03
C ILE A 398 1.46 -7.04 16.49
N ARG A 399 1.41 -8.01 17.41
CA ARG A 399 1.24 -7.77 18.84
C ARG A 399 2.39 -6.96 19.45
N GLN A 400 3.60 -7.13 18.94
CA GLN A 400 4.79 -6.41 19.41
C GLN A 400 4.95 -5.01 18.79
N MET A 401 4.16 -4.66 17.78
CA MET A 401 4.18 -3.31 17.22
C MET A 401 3.80 -2.26 18.26
N PRO A 402 4.41 -1.08 18.25
CA PRO A 402 4.13 0.00 19.20
C PRO A 402 2.83 0.74 18.84
N ILE A 403 1.69 0.08 18.95
CA ILE A 403 0.37 0.52 18.45
C ILE A 403 0.01 1.93 18.93
N GLU A 404 0.31 2.25 20.19
CA GLU A 404 0.04 3.57 20.78
C GLU A 404 0.83 4.71 20.13
N HIS A 405 1.93 4.40 19.45
CA HIS A 405 2.77 5.35 18.73
C HIS A 405 2.56 5.33 17.21
N MET A 406 1.63 4.53 16.72
CA MET A 406 1.42 4.36 15.28
C MET A 406 0.29 5.24 14.73
N ALA A 407 0.52 5.83 13.55
CA ALA A 407 -0.54 6.26 12.64
C ALA A 407 -1.06 5.10 11.80
N GLY A 408 -0.18 4.15 11.48
CA GLY A 408 -0.47 2.97 10.68
C GLY A 408 0.80 2.29 10.17
N PHE A 409 0.63 1.32 9.29
CA PHE A 409 1.74 0.69 8.58
C PHE A 409 1.44 0.53 7.10
N TYR A 410 2.46 0.35 6.30
CA TYR A 410 2.36 -0.16 4.95
C TYR A 410 3.43 -1.23 4.70
N MET A 411 2.98 -2.36 4.16
CA MET A 411 3.79 -3.53 3.90
C MET A 411 4.17 -3.62 2.43
N GLY A 412 5.43 -3.87 2.15
CA GLY A 412 5.91 -4.08 0.78
C GLY A 412 7.43 -4.11 0.68
N ALA A 413 7.93 -4.74 -0.36
CA ALA A 413 9.35 -4.76 -0.68
C ALA A 413 9.82 -3.40 -1.22
N ASP A 414 11.09 -3.06 -0.98
CA ASP A 414 11.64 -1.81 -1.48
C ASP A 414 11.85 -1.83 -3.00
N GLY A 415 12.39 -2.89 -3.53
CA GLY A 415 12.75 -2.98 -4.94
C GLY A 415 11.75 -3.72 -5.83
N TYR A 416 10.45 -3.75 -5.48
CA TYR A 416 9.52 -4.62 -6.19
C TYR A 416 8.16 -4.00 -6.52
N THR A 417 7.65 -4.33 -7.70
CA THR A 417 6.31 -3.95 -8.15
C THR A 417 5.35 -5.12 -7.99
N TRP A 418 4.32 -4.99 -7.16
CA TRP A 418 3.36 -6.03 -6.79
C TRP A 418 2.32 -6.33 -7.88
N ALA A 419 2.73 -6.39 -9.13
CA ALA A 419 1.80 -6.68 -10.21
C ALA A 419 2.08 -8.06 -10.82
N ARG A 420 2.65 -8.11 -11.99
CA ARG A 420 2.91 -9.38 -12.68
C ARG A 420 4.18 -10.03 -12.13
N ASP A 421 4.12 -11.35 -11.90
CA ASP A 421 5.30 -12.15 -11.63
C ASP A 421 6.19 -12.24 -12.88
N TYR A 422 7.45 -11.90 -12.72
CA TYR A 422 8.46 -11.99 -13.76
C TYR A 422 9.49 -13.10 -13.50
N ILE A 423 9.50 -13.68 -12.28
CA ILE A 423 10.41 -14.75 -11.91
C ILE A 423 10.04 -16.05 -12.64
N ASP A 424 8.74 -16.37 -12.70
CA ASP A 424 8.24 -17.52 -13.45
C ASP A 424 7.29 -17.11 -14.57
N LEU A 425 7.86 -16.77 -15.71
CA LEU A 425 7.11 -16.42 -16.91
C LEU A 425 6.44 -17.62 -17.61
N ARG A 426 6.74 -18.84 -17.18
CA ARG A 426 6.15 -20.06 -17.74
C ARG A 426 4.74 -20.31 -17.23
N ASP A 427 4.48 -19.98 -15.97
CA ASP A 427 3.16 -20.07 -15.38
C ASP A 427 2.33 -18.82 -15.73
N GLN A 428 1.48 -18.95 -16.75
CA GLN A 428 0.56 -17.89 -17.17
C GLN A 428 -0.85 -18.08 -16.59
N SER A 429 -1.11 -19.15 -15.84
CA SER A 429 -2.41 -19.38 -15.19
C SER A 429 -2.67 -18.43 -14.04
N HIS A 430 -1.60 -18.05 -13.32
CA HIS A 430 -1.62 -17.11 -12.21
C HIS A 430 -0.48 -16.09 -12.38
N PRO A 431 -0.60 -15.15 -13.34
CA PRO A 431 0.50 -14.25 -13.67
C PRO A 431 0.74 -13.15 -12.64
N LEU A 432 -0.19 -12.93 -11.71
CA LEU A 432 -0.12 -11.84 -10.74
C LEU A 432 0.41 -12.32 -9.39
N TYR A 433 1.23 -11.49 -8.74
CA TYR A 433 1.71 -11.77 -7.39
C TYR A 433 0.61 -11.86 -6.36
N ILE A 434 -0.47 -11.11 -6.52
CA ILE A 434 -1.62 -11.15 -5.64
C ILE A 434 -2.25 -12.55 -5.56
N ASP A 435 -2.16 -13.35 -6.63
CA ASP A 435 -2.61 -14.74 -6.64
C ASP A 435 -1.59 -15.70 -6.06
N LYS A 436 -0.28 -15.46 -6.32
CA LYS A 436 0.80 -16.34 -5.86
C LYS A 436 1.11 -16.16 -4.38
N MET A 437 1.03 -14.94 -3.89
CA MET A 437 1.33 -14.57 -2.50
C MET A 437 0.07 -14.30 -1.67
N TRP A 438 -1.09 -14.77 -2.15
CA TRP A 438 -2.40 -14.49 -1.58
C TRP A 438 -2.48 -14.79 -0.08
N TYR A 439 -1.84 -15.89 0.37
CA TYR A 439 -1.91 -16.35 1.74
C TYR A 439 -1.15 -15.43 2.70
N MET A 440 0.02 -14.96 2.31
CA MET A 440 0.77 -13.94 3.05
C MET A 440 -0.06 -12.65 3.20
N TRP A 441 -0.64 -12.13 2.13
CA TRP A 441 -1.49 -10.93 2.18
C TRP A 441 -2.71 -11.15 3.07
N ARG A 442 -3.36 -12.31 2.96
CA ARG A 442 -4.49 -12.70 3.80
C ARG A 442 -4.11 -12.72 5.27
N ILE A 443 -3.01 -13.38 5.64
CA ILE A 443 -2.54 -13.48 7.03
C ILE A 443 -2.31 -12.08 7.62
N TRP A 444 -1.50 -11.26 6.97
CA TRP A 444 -1.13 -9.95 7.50
C TRP A 444 -2.30 -8.98 7.56
N GLY A 445 -3.12 -8.93 6.53
CA GLY A 445 -4.30 -8.07 6.50
C GLY A 445 -5.34 -8.45 7.54
N GLN A 446 -5.70 -9.73 7.61
CA GLN A 446 -6.71 -10.22 8.56
C GLN A 446 -6.24 -10.08 10.02
N LEU A 447 -5.00 -10.46 10.34
CA LEU A 447 -4.48 -10.34 11.72
C LEU A 447 -4.26 -8.89 12.15
N SER A 448 -3.91 -7.99 11.25
CA SER A 448 -3.82 -6.57 11.59
C SER A 448 -5.19 -5.91 11.80
N TYR A 449 -6.25 -6.50 11.27
CA TYR A 449 -7.63 -6.10 11.55
C TYR A 449 -8.21 -6.78 12.79
N ASN A 450 -8.10 -8.10 12.88
CA ASN A 450 -8.56 -8.89 14.02
C ASN A 450 -7.46 -9.84 14.50
N LEU A 451 -6.74 -9.43 15.55
CA LEU A 451 -5.61 -10.19 16.08
C LEU A 451 -6.02 -11.52 16.74
N GLU A 452 -7.30 -11.65 17.13
CA GLU A 452 -7.85 -12.82 17.83
C GLU A 452 -8.33 -13.94 16.90
N LEU A 453 -8.18 -13.79 15.58
CA LEU A 453 -8.50 -14.86 14.64
C LEU A 453 -7.72 -16.13 14.98
N SER A 454 -8.44 -17.26 15.06
CA SER A 454 -7.84 -18.55 15.39
C SER A 454 -7.03 -19.11 14.20
N ASP A 455 -6.14 -20.05 14.49
CA ASP A 455 -5.43 -20.79 13.46
C ASP A 455 -6.37 -21.60 12.55
N ASN A 456 -7.52 -22.02 13.09
CA ASN A 456 -8.56 -22.70 12.31
C ASN A 456 -9.09 -21.84 11.15
N TYR A 457 -9.16 -20.54 11.31
CA TYR A 457 -9.50 -19.63 10.20
C TYR A 457 -8.56 -19.84 9.00
N PHE A 458 -7.26 -19.86 9.26
CA PHE A 458 -6.25 -20.01 8.21
C PHE A 458 -6.18 -21.43 7.64
N ILE A 459 -6.44 -22.44 8.46
CA ILE A 459 -6.58 -23.84 8.00
C ILE A 459 -7.74 -23.95 7.01
N LYS A 460 -8.91 -23.39 7.34
CA LYS A 460 -10.09 -23.41 6.45
C LYS A 460 -9.84 -22.63 5.15
N GLU A 461 -9.11 -21.51 5.18
CA GLU A 461 -8.71 -20.80 3.96
C GLU A 461 -7.89 -21.70 3.01
N LEU A 462 -6.98 -22.50 3.56
CA LEU A 462 -6.19 -23.48 2.77
C LEU A 462 -7.08 -24.61 2.24
N GLU A 463 -8.00 -25.13 3.05
CA GLU A 463 -8.96 -26.18 2.64
C GLU A 463 -9.82 -25.73 1.46
N ILE A 464 -10.36 -24.51 1.54
CA ILE A 464 -11.18 -23.92 0.49
C ILE A 464 -10.35 -23.74 -0.78
N ARG A 465 -9.13 -23.23 -0.65
CA ARG A 465 -8.26 -22.94 -1.79
C ARG A 465 -7.81 -24.20 -2.52
N PHE A 466 -7.45 -25.26 -1.79
CA PHE A 466 -6.84 -26.46 -2.35
C PHE A 466 -7.80 -27.65 -2.41
N GLY A 467 -8.98 -27.57 -1.80
CA GLY A 467 -9.99 -28.62 -1.82
C GLY A 467 -9.58 -29.92 -1.08
N ILE A 468 -8.71 -29.80 -0.10
CA ILE A 468 -8.15 -30.91 0.70
C ILE A 468 -8.21 -30.57 2.18
N GLU A 469 -8.23 -31.61 3.06
CA GLU A 469 -7.96 -31.41 4.48
C GLU A 469 -6.54 -30.84 4.64
N SER A 470 -6.43 -29.66 5.24
CA SER A 470 -5.23 -28.82 5.13
C SER A 470 -4.44 -28.65 6.41
N TYR A 471 -4.73 -29.42 7.48
CA TYR A 471 -3.97 -29.28 8.73
C TYR A 471 -2.49 -29.58 8.51
N ASP A 472 -2.17 -30.64 7.79
CA ASP A 472 -0.78 -30.97 7.47
C ASP A 472 -0.12 -29.92 6.60
N LEU A 473 -0.84 -29.35 5.62
CA LEU A 473 -0.35 -28.28 4.78
C LEU A 473 -0.09 -27.01 5.60
N TYR A 474 -1.00 -26.65 6.51
CA TYR A 474 -0.83 -25.53 7.42
C TYR A 474 0.44 -25.69 8.28
N ASP A 475 0.60 -26.84 8.93
CA ASP A 475 1.73 -27.12 9.81
C ASP A 475 3.07 -27.15 9.05
N ILE A 476 3.10 -27.77 7.87
CA ILE A 476 4.30 -27.84 7.02
C ILE A 476 4.66 -26.44 6.52
N TRP A 477 3.69 -25.65 6.02
CA TRP A 477 3.97 -24.32 5.50
C TRP A 477 4.44 -23.36 6.60
N LYS A 478 3.79 -23.41 7.76
CA LYS A 478 4.22 -22.67 8.96
C LYS A 478 5.67 -23.01 9.33
N LYS A 479 6.02 -24.31 9.44
CA LYS A 479 7.37 -24.77 9.77
C LYS A 479 8.39 -24.36 8.71
N ALA A 480 8.05 -24.48 7.44
CA ALA A 480 8.90 -24.05 6.35
C ALA A 480 9.15 -22.54 6.36
N SER A 481 8.13 -21.74 6.67
CA SER A 481 8.25 -20.29 6.82
C SER A 481 9.18 -19.90 7.97
N GLY A 482 9.23 -20.68 9.04
CA GLY A 482 10.12 -20.48 10.17
C GLY A 482 11.61 -20.62 9.84
N ILE A 483 11.96 -21.21 8.69
CA ILE A 483 13.37 -21.33 8.24
C ILE A 483 13.98 -19.95 7.99
N ILE A 484 13.22 -19.03 7.39
CA ILE A 484 13.70 -17.67 7.07
C ILE A 484 14.10 -16.91 8.34
N PRO A 485 13.24 -16.79 9.38
CA PRO A 485 13.62 -16.18 10.65
C PRO A 485 14.83 -16.85 11.31
N GLU A 486 14.93 -18.18 11.27
CA GLU A 486 16.08 -18.90 11.86
C GLU A 486 17.38 -18.61 11.11
N VAL A 487 17.36 -18.58 9.79
CA VAL A 487 18.54 -18.20 8.99
C VAL A 487 18.94 -16.75 9.30
N ASN A 488 17.97 -15.87 9.43
CA ASN A 488 18.20 -14.47 9.75
C ASN A 488 18.84 -14.27 11.14
N LYS A 489 18.45 -15.09 12.13
CA LYS A 489 19.08 -15.09 13.48
C LYS A 489 20.54 -15.53 13.49
N LEU A 490 20.96 -16.35 12.54
CA LEU A 490 22.35 -16.79 12.41
C LEU A 490 23.27 -15.72 11.83
N HIS A 491 22.72 -14.61 11.37
CA HIS A 491 23.46 -13.61 10.64
C HIS A 491 23.99 -12.51 11.56
N TRP A 492 25.31 -12.46 11.70
CA TRP A 492 26.11 -11.40 12.30
C TRP A 492 25.90 -11.21 13.80
N HIS A 493 25.39 -10.70 14.53
CA HIS A 493 25.19 -10.38 15.93
C HIS A 493 23.91 -9.55 16.18
N ASP A 494 23.23 -9.19 15.11
CA ASP A 494 22.06 -8.34 15.15
C ASP A 494 20.91 -9.06 14.44
N TYR A 495 19.93 -9.48 15.21
CA TYR A 495 18.71 -10.16 14.70
C TYR A 495 17.91 -9.31 13.73
N ASP A 496 18.08 -7.99 13.78
CA ASP A 496 17.36 -7.04 12.95
C ASP A 496 18.19 -6.62 11.72
N PHE A 497 19.42 -7.06 11.61
CA PHE A 497 20.26 -6.78 10.45
C PHE A 497 20.28 -7.95 9.48
N GLN A 498 19.91 -7.64 8.23
CA GLN A 498 19.92 -8.62 7.16
C GLN A 498 20.57 -8.04 5.93
N TRP A 499 21.60 -8.72 5.44
CA TRP A 499 22.20 -8.47 4.14
C TRP A 499 21.61 -9.45 3.14
N TYR A 500 20.44 -9.17 2.68
CA TYR A 500 19.90 -9.84 1.50
C TYR A 500 19.82 -8.86 0.36
N PRO A 501 19.91 -9.32 -0.90
CA PRO A 501 19.56 -8.49 -2.04
C PRO A 501 18.18 -7.88 -1.82
N GLU A 502 18.09 -6.58 -1.82
CA GLU A 502 16.83 -5.85 -1.65
C GLU A 502 15.99 -5.86 -2.94
N GLY A 503 16.18 -6.80 -3.77
CA GLY A 503 15.48 -6.99 -5.01
C GLY A 503 15.96 -8.26 -5.66
N SER A 504 15.18 -8.80 -6.54
CA SER A 504 15.68 -9.87 -7.40
C SER A 504 16.58 -9.26 -8.45
N CYS A 505 17.77 -9.73 -8.54
CA CYS A 505 18.66 -9.43 -9.63
C CYS A 505 18.19 -10.06 -10.93
#